data_77803c5dc1ef40b5622657aa3f93b040
#
_entry.id   77803c5dc1ef40b5622657aa3f93b040
#
_cell.length_a   1.000
_cell.length_b   1.000
_cell.length_c   1.000
_cell.angle_alpha   90.00
_cell.angle_beta   90.00
_cell.angle_gamma   90.00
#
_symmetry.space_group_name_H-M   'P 1'
#
loop_
_entity.id
_entity.type
_entity.pdbx_description
1 polymer ?
#
loop_
_entity_poly.entity_id
_entity_poly.type
_entity_poly.pdbx_seq_one_letter_code
_entity_poly.pdbx_strand_id
1 'polypeptide(L)'
;MQTDSTQAAHELGDASFYLHDYHFRQDNHNGICTLQPQSRQGYGNVYQVQPADGLFLSTGNWIPYASMERKYEINQKLVKIYYLESGSVTLIQNGRKAQTITEGIHLYLNKPSQGRVLYQPNIPISYASVLLFEDYIEKNLQDRFTPDDFDYAEVYDWKAFDYNTPEVGTLFLQIRDKLIAGETSRLYYESKVGELLSIVAGNFHKQRQQIASKQQNLSKSEEKVLESVRQAIEQNVLNPPEVSQLCKIAAMGQTKLRESFKSIY
;
A
#
# COMPACT_ATOMS: atom_id res chain seq x y z
N MET A 1 22.68 6.80 22.43
CA MET A 1 21.77 7.80 21.83
C MET A 1 20.83 7.02 20.94
N GLN A 2 19.59 6.83 21.35
CA GLN A 2 18.54 6.34 20.45
C GLN A 2 18.27 7.48 19.47
N THR A 3 18.73 7.36 18.24
CA THR A 3 18.26 8.19 17.13
C THR A 3 16.77 7.92 16.99
N ASP A 4 15.98 8.98 16.98
CA ASP A 4 14.54 8.90 16.77
C ASP A 4 14.31 8.14 15.46
N SER A 5 13.60 7.01 15.53
CA SER A 5 13.36 6.12 14.38
C SER A 5 12.65 6.85 13.23
N THR A 6 11.94 7.92 13.54
CA THR A 6 11.25 8.79 12.59
C THR A 6 12.22 9.61 11.75
N GLN A 7 13.23 10.24 12.39
CA GLN A 7 14.24 11.02 11.70
C GLN A 7 15.09 10.11 10.81
N ALA A 8 15.47 8.93 11.31
CA ALA A 8 16.20 7.94 10.52
C ALA A 8 15.42 7.45 9.28
N ALA A 9 14.11 7.28 9.39
CA ALA A 9 13.27 6.88 8.24
C ALA A 9 13.20 7.99 7.17
N HIS A 10 13.12 9.25 7.59
CA HIS A 10 13.10 10.39 6.66
C HIS A 10 14.45 10.61 5.96
N GLU A 11 15.56 10.37 6.66
CA GLU A 11 16.91 10.56 6.11
C GLU A 11 17.36 9.37 5.24
N LEU A 12 16.97 8.15 5.60
CA LEU A 12 17.49 6.91 5.03
C LEU A 12 16.45 6.05 4.31
N GLY A 13 15.17 6.44 4.31
CA GLY A 13 14.10 5.66 3.69
C GLY A 13 14.04 4.22 4.23
N ASP A 14 13.80 3.26 3.34
CA ASP A 14 13.76 1.84 3.71
C ASP A 14 15.12 1.30 4.19
N ALA A 15 16.23 1.93 3.78
CA ALA A 15 17.57 1.52 4.20
C ALA A 15 17.78 1.60 5.72
N SER A 16 17.10 2.55 6.39
CA SER A 16 17.21 2.72 7.84
C SER A 16 16.95 1.41 8.59
N PHE A 17 15.98 0.63 8.15
CA PHE A 17 15.56 -0.60 8.81
C PHE A 17 16.55 -1.73 8.63
N TYR A 18 17.08 -1.88 7.43
CA TYR A 18 18.09 -2.91 7.16
C TYR A 18 19.39 -2.62 7.90
N LEU A 19 19.73 -1.35 8.08
CA LEU A 19 20.96 -0.94 8.79
C LEU A 19 20.80 -1.06 10.31
N HIS A 20 19.72 -0.50 10.86
CA HIS A 20 19.57 -0.39 12.32
C HIS A 20 19.06 -1.67 12.97
N ASP A 21 18.06 -2.32 12.35
CA ASP A 21 17.43 -3.50 12.95
C ASP A 21 18.13 -4.80 12.58
N TYR A 22 18.67 -4.89 11.36
CA TYR A 22 19.25 -6.13 10.84
C TYR A 22 20.74 -6.07 10.64
N HIS A 23 21.37 -4.91 10.85
CA HIS A 23 22.82 -4.73 10.71
C HIS A 23 23.37 -5.20 9.36
N PHE A 24 22.62 -4.95 8.26
CA PHE A 24 23.10 -5.21 6.93
C PHE A 24 24.36 -4.39 6.64
N ARG A 25 25.25 -4.93 5.84
CA ARG A 25 26.38 -4.18 5.32
C ARG A 25 25.88 -3.19 4.28
N GLN A 26 26.35 -1.96 4.39
CA GLN A 26 26.05 -0.91 3.43
C GLN A 26 27.27 -0.65 2.54
N ASP A 27 27.01 -0.52 1.25
CA ASP A 27 27.92 0.02 0.26
C ASP A 27 27.21 1.12 -0.53
N ASN A 28 27.88 2.25 -0.73
CA ASN A 28 27.34 3.38 -1.48
C ASN A 28 28.20 3.59 -2.72
N HIS A 29 27.64 3.30 -3.86
CA HIS A 29 28.30 3.50 -5.13
C HIS A 29 27.44 4.31 -6.08
N ASN A 30 28.00 5.42 -6.61
CA ASN A 30 27.31 6.31 -7.56
C ASN A 30 25.89 6.74 -7.13
N GLY A 31 25.66 7.00 -5.85
CA GLY A 31 24.37 7.45 -5.35
C GLY A 31 23.32 6.33 -5.14
N ILE A 32 23.70 5.08 -5.35
CA ILE A 32 22.90 3.90 -4.97
C ILE A 32 23.45 3.34 -3.66
N CYS A 33 22.56 3.18 -2.70
CA CYS A 33 22.81 2.45 -1.48
C CYS A 33 22.52 0.97 -1.71
N THR A 34 23.53 0.12 -1.60
CA THR A 34 23.41 -1.33 -1.64
C THR A 34 23.52 -1.90 -0.24
N LEU A 35 22.56 -2.73 0.15
CA LEU A 35 22.49 -3.35 1.47
C LEU A 35 22.54 -4.86 1.32
N GLN A 36 23.37 -5.50 2.12
CA GLN A 36 23.56 -6.95 2.10
C GLN A 36 23.43 -7.52 3.50
N PRO A 37 22.64 -8.60 3.69
CA PRO A 37 22.62 -9.31 4.95
C PRO A 37 24.01 -9.86 5.28
N GLN A 38 24.32 -9.95 6.55
CA GLN A 38 25.51 -10.70 6.96
C GLN A 38 25.32 -12.18 6.59
N SER A 39 26.40 -12.88 6.24
CA SER A 39 26.35 -14.28 5.73
C SER A 39 25.63 -15.29 6.62
N ARG A 40 25.51 -15.00 7.93
CA ARG A 40 24.74 -15.83 8.87
C ARG A 40 23.25 -15.47 8.95
N GLN A 41 22.85 -14.30 8.44
CA GLN A 41 21.50 -13.78 8.53
C GLN A 41 20.67 -14.04 7.26
N GLY A 42 21.34 -14.13 6.11
CA GLY A 42 20.66 -14.31 4.85
C GLY A 42 21.59 -14.17 3.64
N TYR A 43 20.99 -14.17 2.47
CA TYR A 43 21.66 -13.99 1.19
C TYR A 43 20.84 -13.08 0.29
N GLY A 44 21.50 -12.27 -0.51
CA GLY A 44 20.88 -11.39 -1.50
C GLY A 44 21.24 -9.92 -1.31
N ASN A 45 20.50 -9.04 -1.96
CA ASN A 45 20.76 -7.61 -1.97
C ASN A 45 19.47 -6.80 -1.87
N VAL A 46 19.60 -5.61 -1.29
CA VAL A 46 18.62 -4.53 -1.37
C VAL A 46 19.32 -3.30 -1.94
N TYR A 47 18.70 -2.66 -2.92
CA TYR A 47 19.20 -1.45 -3.57
C TYR A 47 18.24 -0.31 -3.28
N GLN A 48 18.77 0.87 -3.00
CA GLN A 48 17.97 2.06 -2.79
C GLN A 48 18.63 3.28 -3.42
N VAL A 49 17.80 4.14 -3.98
CA VAL A 49 18.18 5.47 -4.47
C VAL A 49 17.27 6.52 -3.87
N GLN A 50 17.81 7.71 -3.64
CA GLN A 50 17.07 8.90 -3.23
C GLN A 50 17.21 9.97 -4.32
N PRO A 51 16.30 10.01 -5.32
CA PRO A 51 16.40 10.99 -6.40
C PRO A 51 16.16 12.42 -5.95
N ALA A 52 15.35 12.61 -4.91
CA ALA A 52 15.05 13.90 -4.31
C ALA A 52 14.77 13.74 -2.81
N ASP A 53 14.84 14.84 -2.07
CA ASP A 53 14.48 14.86 -0.66
C ASP A 53 13.05 14.36 -0.47
N GLY A 54 12.84 13.43 0.45
CA GLY A 54 11.55 12.80 0.72
C GLY A 54 11.06 11.81 -0.34
N LEU A 55 11.85 11.48 -1.37
CA LEU A 55 11.54 10.45 -2.37
C LEU A 55 12.59 9.33 -2.35
N PHE A 56 12.15 8.10 -2.09
CA PHE A 56 13.00 6.92 -2.13
C PHE A 56 12.41 5.84 -3.03
N LEU A 57 13.28 5.20 -3.80
CA LEU A 57 12.93 4.00 -4.54
C LEU A 57 13.85 2.89 -4.07
N SER A 58 13.28 1.73 -3.80
CA SER A 58 14.08 0.57 -3.39
C SER A 58 13.61 -0.71 -4.06
N THR A 59 14.53 -1.64 -4.21
CA THR A 59 14.25 -3.01 -4.64
C THR A 59 15.09 -3.98 -3.84
N GLY A 60 14.54 -5.14 -3.55
CA GLY A 60 15.26 -6.18 -2.85
C GLY A 60 14.97 -7.56 -3.43
N ASN A 61 16.02 -8.36 -3.46
CA ASN A 61 15.90 -9.79 -3.69
C ASN A 61 16.82 -10.49 -2.69
N TRP A 62 16.23 -11.04 -1.65
CA TRP A 62 16.99 -11.60 -0.56
C TRP A 62 16.23 -12.71 0.19
N ILE A 63 16.95 -13.57 0.90
CA ILE A 63 16.43 -14.71 1.64
C ILE A 63 16.93 -14.61 3.08
N PRO A 64 16.06 -14.43 4.08
CA PRO A 64 16.43 -14.52 5.50
C PRO A 64 16.66 -15.99 5.89
N TYR A 65 17.73 -16.29 6.62
CA TYR A 65 18.00 -17.64 7.14
C TYR A 65 17.35 -17.91 8.50
N ALA A 66 16.98 -16.85 9.21
CA ALA A 66 16.26 -16.91 10.47
C ALA A 66 15.03 -16.00 10.42
N SER A 67 14.10 -16.21 11.34
CA SER A 67 12.98 -15.27 11.52
C SER A 67 13.53 -13.91 11.91
N MET A 68 13.08 -12.87 11.21
CA MET A 68 13.51 -11.50 11.46
C MET A 68 12.29 -10.63 11.77
N GLU A 69 12.36 -9.91 12.88
CA GLU A 69 11.33 -8.96 13.29
C GLU A 69 11.86 -7.54 13.17
N ARG A 70 11.08 -6.69 12.53
CA ARG A 70 11.31 -5.26 12.43
C ARG A 70 10.21 -4.53 13.15
N LYS A 71 10.56 -3.69 14.11
CA LYS A 71 9.64 -2.72 14.71
C LYS A 71 9.71 -1.41 13.93
N TYR A 72 8.58 -0.78 13.73
CA TYR A 72 8.54 0.55 13.15
C TYR A 72 7.63 1.48 13.97
N GLU A 73 8.07 2.69 14.06
CA GLU A 73 7.31 3.82 14.58
C GLU A 73 7.51 4.97 13.60
N ILE A 74 6.46 5.37 12.91
CA ILE A 74 6.52 6.41 11.91
C ILE A 74 5.55 7.51 12.30
N ASN A 75 6.07 8.69 12.59
CA ASN A 75 5.32 9.85 13.05
C ASN A 75 5.01 10.87 11.95
N GLN A 76 5.54 10.62 10.74
CA GLN A 76 5.32 11.45 9.57
C GLN A 76 4.27 10.83 8.66
N LYS A 77 3.58 11.67 7.89
CA LYS A 77 2.73 11.18 6.81
C LYS A 77 3.60 10.76 5.64
N LEU A 78 3.27 9.62 5.07
CA LEU A 78 3.92 9.08 3.88
C LEU A 78 2.96 8.25 3.05
N VAL A 79 3.32 8.11 1.79
CA VAL A 79 2.72 7.17 0.83
C VAL A 79 3.80 6.19 0.42
N LYS A 80 3.54 4.90 0.60
CA LYS A 80 4.41 3.85 0.10
C LYS A 80 3.61 2.94 -0.83
N ILE A 81 4.05 2.85 -2.07
CA ILE A 81 3.54 1.88 -3.04
C ILE A 81 4.59 0.77 -3.12
N TYR A 82 4.15 -0.46 -2.86
CA TYR A 82 5.03 -1.60 -2.70
C TYR A 82 4.52 -2.74 -3.60
N TYR A 83 5.36 -3.21 -4.49
CA TYR A 83 5.13 -4.39 -5.31
C TYR A 83 5.91 -5.56 -4.73
N LEU A 84 5.22 -6.52 -4.12
CA LEU A 84 5.80 -7.80 -3.71
C LEU A 84 5.69 -8.76 -4.88
N GLU A 85 6.82 -8.99 -5.54
CA GLU A 85 6.92 -9.85 -6.72
C GLU A 85 6.88 -11.33 -6.33
N SER A 86 7.52 -11.67 -5.22
CA SER A 86 7.47 -13.03 -4.65
C SER A 86 7.71 -13.02 -3.15
N GLY A 87 7.18 -14.02 -2.47
CA GLY A 87 7.32 -14.23 -1.04
C GLY A 87 6.12 -13.74 -0.23
N SER A 88 6.33 -13.62 1.07
CA SER A 88 5.33 -13.10 1.98
C SER A 88 5.95 -12.45 3.21
N VAL A 89 5.27 -11.46 3.75
CA VAL A 89 5.65 -10.80 5.01
C VAL A 89 4.43 -10.69 5.92
N THR A 90 4.61 -10.77 7.22
CA THR A 90 3.53 -10.58 8.17
C THR A 90 3.63 -9.19 8.79
N LEU A 91 2.57 -8.40 8.63
CA LEU A 91 2.43 -7.08 9.21
C LEU A 91 1.56 -7.16 10.46
N ILE A 92 2.06 -6.64 11.57
CA ILE A 92 1.32 -6.52 12.84
C ILE A 92 1.29 -5.05 13.23
N GLN A 93 0.14 -4.41 13.07
CA GLN A 93 -0.08 -3.03 13.55
C GLN A 93 -0.66 -3.06 14.95
N ASN A 94 -0.25 -2.12 15.81
CA ASN A 94 -0.78 -2.03 17.17
C ASN A 94 -2.31 -1.92 17.16
N GLY A 95 -2.97 -2.78 17.95
CA GLY A 95 -4.43 -2.86 18.04
C GLY A 95 -5.14 -3.53 16.86
N ARG A 96 -4.41 -4.11 15.89
CA ARG A 96 -5.00 -4.84 14.76
C ARG A 96 -4.54 -6.29 14.72
N LYS A 97 -5.32 -7.15 14.06
CA LYS A 97 -4.92 -8.54 13.78
C LYS A 97 -3.71 -8.55 12.84
N ALA A 98 -2.83 -9.54 13.03
CA ALA A 98 -1.74 -9.80 12.10
C ALA A 98 -2.28 -10.03 10.68
N GLN A 99 -1.66 -9.41 9.69
CA GLN A 99 -2.02 -9.53 8.28
C GLN A 99 -0.81 -10.08 7.51
N THR A 100 -1.00 -11.16 6.79
CA THR A 100 0.00 -11.65 5.85
C THR A 100 -0.16 -10.89 4.54
N ILE A 101 0.92 -10.25 4.11
CA ILE A 101 1.05 -9.59 2.82
C ILE A 101 1.68 -10.60 1.88
N THR A 102 1.00 -10.90 0.79
CA THR A 102 1.43 -11.82 -0.26
C THR A 102 1.73 -11.05 -1.54
N GLU A 103 2.11 -11.76 -2.59
CA GLU A 103 2.39 -11.21 -3.91
C GLU A 103 1.31 -10.23 -4.38
N GLY A 104 1.75 -9.15 -5.02
CA GLY A 104 0.88 -8.09 -5.53
C GLY A 104 1.32 -6.68 -5.15
N ILE A 105 0.50 -5.72 -5.54
CA ILE A 105 0.73 -4.30 -5.31
C ILE A 105 -0.03 -3.87 -4.07
N HIS A 106 0.68 -3.23 -3.14
CA HIS A 106 0.14 -2.80 -1.86
C HIS A 106 0.40 -1.31 -1.68
N LEU A 107 -0.61 -0.60 -1.23
CA LEU A 107 -0.53 0.80 -0.89
C LEU A 107 -0.57 0.97 0.64
N TYR A 108 0.46 1.58 1.18
CA TYR A 108 0.54 1.95 2.58
C TYR A 108 0.46 3.46 2.70
N LEU A 109 -0.55 3.91 3.39
CA LEU A 109 -0.70 5.29 3.80
C LEU A 109 -0.44 5.35 5.29
N ASN A 110 0.64 6.02 5.66
CA ASN A 110 0.96 6.12 7.06
C ASN A 110 0.40 7.43 7.63
N LYS A 111 -0.60 7.28 8.49
CA LYS A 111 -0.81 8.19 9.63
C LYS A 111 0.14 7.70 10.72
N PRO A 112 0.58 8.53 11.67
CA PRO A 112 1.43 8.08 12.77
C PRO A 112 1.02 6.70 13.25
N SER A 113 1.86 5.70 13.07
CA SER A 113 1.53 4.31 13.37
C SER A 113 2.75 3.55 13.86
N GLN A 114 2.49 2.59 14.72
CA GLN A 114 3.50 1.68 15.26
C GLN A 114 3.13 0.25 14.90
N GLY A 115 4.12 -0.58 14.65
CA GLY A 115 3.88 -1.97 14.35
C GLY A 115 5.16 -2.78 14.21
N ARG A 116 4.97 -4.00 13.68
CA ARG A 116 6.04 -4.94 13.44
C ARG A 116 5.87 -5.60 12.09
N VAL A 117 6.98 -5.84 11.41
CA VAL A 117 7.04 -6.64 10.18
C VAL A 117 7.87 -7.89 10.49
N LEU A 118 7.32 -9.05 10.18
CA LEU A 118 7.97 -10.33 10.40
C LEU A 118 8.30 -10.97 9.06
N TYR A 119 9.57 -11.36 8.91
CA TYR A 119 10.05 -12.16 7.79
C TYR A 119 10.26 -13.60 8.24
N GLN A 120 9.72 -14.54 7.49
CA GLN A 120 9.85 -15.96 7.78
C GLN A 120 11.19 -16.50 7.25
N PRO A 121 11.83 -17.44 7.96
CA PRO A 121 13.08 -18.02 7.51
C PRO A 121 12.92 -18.77 6.19
N ASN A 122 13.92 -18.68 5.34
CA ASN A 122 14.01 -19.36 4.05
C ASN A 122 12.88 -19.06 3.04
N ILE A 123 12.12 -17.99 3.27
CA ILE A 123 11.16 -17.48 2.29
C ILE A 123 11.86 -16.40 1.46
N PRO A 124 12.11 -16.62 0.16
CA PRO A 124 12.66 -15.61 -0.73
C PRO A 124 11.72 -14.39 -0.81
N ILE A 125 12.28 -13.20 -0.71
CA ILE A 125 11.55 -11.93 -0.83
C ILE A 125 12.08 -11.18 -2.03
N SER A 126 11.22 -10.95 -3.02
CA SER A 126 11.50 -10.07 -4.15
C SER A 126 10.49 -8.93 -4.17
N TYR A 127 10.97 -7.69 -4.19
CA TYR A 127 10.10 -6.53 -4.16
C TYR A 127 10.69 -5.32 -4.86
N ALA A 128 9.82 -4.39 -5.21
CA ALA A 128 10.16 -3.01 -5.54
C ALA A 128 9.21 -2.05 -4.82
N SER A 129 9.68 -0.89 -4.43
CA SER A 129 8.86 0.10 -3.72
C SER A 129 9.22 1.54 -4.06
N VAL A 130 8.22 2.39 -3.97
CA VAL A 130 8.32 3.85 -4.01
C VAL A 130 7.79 4.38 -2.68
N LEU A 131 8.58 5.18 -2.01
CA LEU A 131 8.27 5.81 -0.73
C LEU A 131 8.32 7.33 -0.91
N LEU A 132 7.22 7.98 -0.59
CA LEU A 132 7.00 9.42 -0.72
C LEU A 132 6.66 9.98 0.66
N PHE A 133 7.44 10.92 1.15
CA PHE A 133 7.10 11.69 2.34
C PHE A 133 6.25 12.91 1.99
N GLU A 134 5.50 13.43 2.96
CA GLU A 134 4.59 14.56 2.80
C GLU A 134 5.27 15.79 2.20
N ASP A 135 6.47 16.12 2.64
CA ASP A 135 7.25 17.25 2.16
C ASP A 135 7.63 17.15 0.68
N TYR A 136 7.93 15.93 0.19
CA TYR A 136 8.15 15.71 -1.25
C TYR A 136 6.86 15.93 -2.04
N ILE A 137 5.75 15.41 -1.54
CA ILE A 137 4.44 15.53 -2.20
C ILE A 137 4.03 16.99 -2.29
N GLU A 138 4.10 17.73 -1.19
CA GLU A 138 3.74 19.16 -1.15
C GLU A 138 4.62 20.01 -2.05
N LYS A 139 5.94 19.77 -2.02
CA LYS A 139 6.90 20.59 -2.77
C LYS A 139 6.95 20.29 -4.27
N ASN A 140 6.73 19.03 -4.67
CA ASN A 140 7.03 18.58 -6.02
C ASN A 140 5.81 18.10 -6.82
N LEU A 141 4.71 17.78 -6.15
CA LEU A 141 3.56 17.17 -6.82
C LEU A 141 2.32 18.08 -6.82
N GLN A 142 2.14 18.93 -5.81
CA GLN A 142 0.93 19.74 -5.64
C GLN A 142 0.65 20.67 -6.85
N ASP A 143 1.71 21.22 -7.46
CA ASP A 143 1.59 22.13 -8.63
C ASP A 143 1.64 21.40 -9.99
N ARG A 144 1.95 20.09 -10.00
CA ARG A 144 2.14 19.32 -11.23
C ARG A 144 0.93 18.47 -11.61
N PHE A 145 0.05 18.23 -10.69
CA PHE A 145 -1.17 17.48 -10.90
C PHE A 145 -2.36 18.42 -10.77
N THR A 146 -3.31 18.30 -11.69
CA THR A 146 -4.60 18.94 -11.48
C THR A 146 -5.34 18.23 -10.33
N PRO A 147 -6.28 18.88 -9.65
CA PRO A 147 -7.10 18.21 -8.63
C PRO A 147 -7.76 16.91 -9.12
N ASP A 148 -8.02 16.81 -10.42
CA ASP A 148 -8.59 15.63 -11.05
C ASP A 148 -7.57 14.48 -11.23
N ASP A 149 -6.25 14.82 -11.29
CA ASP A 149 -5.19 13.82 -11.47
C ASP A 149 -4.64 13.29 -10.14
N PHE A 150 -4.49 14.16 -9.15
CA PHE A 150 -3.90 13.80 -7.86
C PHE A 150 -4.32 14.79 -6.77
N ASP A 151 -5.18 14.36 -5.86
CA ASP A 151 -5.46 15.07 -4.62
C ASP A 151 -4.84 14.29 -3.45
N TYR A 152 -3.89 14.93 -2.77
CA TYR A 152 -3.25 14.36 -1.59
C TYR A 152 -4.25 14.00 -0.49
N ALA A 153 -5.33 14.77 -0.34
CA ALA A 153 -6.39 14.47 0.62
C ALA A 153 -7.14 13.17 0.25
N GLU A 154 -7.32 12.89 -1.03
CA GLU A 154 -7.97 11.66 -1.53
C GLU A 154 -7.07 10.44 -1.44
N VAL A 155 -5.75 10.58 -1.39
CA VAL A 155 -4.81 9.45 -1.29
C VAL A 155 -5.16 8.50 -0.13
N TYR A 156 -5.73 9.02 0.94
CA TYR A 156 -6.16 8.19 2.06
C TYR A 156 -7.33 7.24 1.73
N ASP A 157 -8.11 7.53 0.69
CA ASP A 157 -9.20 6.69 0.23
C ASP A 157 -8.73 5.60 -0.74
N TRP A 158 -7.53 5.74 -1.31
CA TRP A 158 -6.97 4.78 -2.28
C TRP A 158 -6.75 3.39 -1.70
N LYS A 159 -6.60 3.27 -0.40
CA LYS A 159 -6.33 2.00 0.28
C LYS A 159 -7.40 0.92 0.07
N ALA A 160 -8.62 1.30 -0.27
CA ALA A 160 -9.74 0.40 -0.45
C ALA A 160 -9.80 -0.25 -1.86
N PHE A 161 -8.90 0.13 -2.78
CA PHE A 161 -8.95 -0.28 -4.18
C PHE A 161 -7.86 -1.29 -4.53
N ASP A 162 -8.11 -2.07 -5.58
CA ASP A 162 -7.13 -3.01 -6.14
C ASP A 162 -6.28 -2.27 -7.19
N TYR A 163 -4.97 -2.28 -6.93
CA TYR A 163 -3.96 -1.67 -7.80
C TYR A 163 -3.17 -2.70 -8.61
N ASN A 164 -3.53 -3.99 -8.55
CA ASN A 164 -2.85 -5.06 -9.26
C ASN A 164 -3.18 -5.02 -10.75
N THR A 165 -2.59 -4.06 -11.44
CA THR A 165 -2.70 -3.96 -12.90
C THR A 165 -1.36 -4.26 -13.57
N PRO A 166 -1.37 -4.82 -14.80
CA PRO A 166 -0.14 -5.11 -15.55
C PRO A 166 0.72 -3.86 -15.76
N GLU A 167 0.09 -2.70 -15.94
CA GLU A 167 0.81 -1.44 -16.15
C GLU A 167 1.63 -1.05 -14.92
N VAL A 168 1.02 -1.10 -13.73
CA VAL A 168 1.71 -0.78 -12.48
C VAL A 168 2.81 -1.79 -12.21
N GLY A 169 2.56 -3.08 -12.42
CA GLY A 169 3.58 -4.12 -12.29
C GLY A 169 4.77 -3.88 -13.22
N THR A 170 4.51 -3.53 -14.49
CA THR A 170 5.56 -3.23 -15.48
C THR A 170 6.43 -2.05 -15.07
N LEU A 171 5.83 -0.99 -14.50
CA LEU A 171 6.60 0.16 -14.01
C LEU A 171 7.55 -0.22 -12.88
N PHE A 172 7.09 -1.04 -11.95
CA PHE A 172 7.95 -1.53 -10.87
C PHE A 172 9.10 -2.39 -11.37
N LEU A 173 8.87 -3.25 -12.38
CA LEU A 173 9.94 -4.04 -13.00
C LEU A 173 10.97 -3.13 -13.69
N GLN A 174 10.54 -2.09 -14.38
CA GLN A 174 11.43 -1.11 -15.00
C GLN A 174 12.28 -0.36 -13.98
N ILE A 175 11.68 0.07 -12.87
CA ILE A 175 12.39 0.73 -11.75
C ILE A 175 13.42 -0.23 -11.15
N ARG A 176 13.02 -1.47 -10.88
CA ARG A 176 13.89 -2.52 -10.34
C ARG A 176 15.12 -2.74 -11.21
N ASP A 177 14.89 -2.96 -12.50
CA ASP A 177 15.96 -3.29 -13.43
C ASP A 177 16.98 -2.16 -13.56
N LYS A 178 16.54 -0.91 -13.53
CA LYS A 178 17.42 0.27 -13.53
C LYS A 178 18.21 0.42 -12.23
N LEU A 179 17.59 0.17 -11.08
CA LEU A 179 18.28 0.18 -9.79
C LEU A 179 19.38 -0.89 -9.74
N ILE A 180 19.09 -2.11 -10.18
CA ILE A 180 20.04 -3.22 -10.22
C ILE A 180 21.18 -2.93 -11.20
N ALA A 181 20.89 -2.27 -12.33
CA ALA A 181 21.89 -1.87 -13.32
C ALA A 181 22.80 -0.71 -12.84
N GLY A 182 22.53 -0.12 -11.69
CA GLY A 182 23.36 0.97 -11.16
C GLY A 182 23.06 2.34 -11.76
N GLU A 183 21.92 2.52 -12.41
CA GLU A 183 21.54 3.80 -13.00
C GLU A 183 20.98 4.76 -11.93
N THR A 184 21.39 6.03 -12.01
CA THR A 184 21.08 7.06 -11.00
C THR A 184 20.41 8.31 -11.57
N SER A 185 19.86 8.21 -12.79
CA SER A 185 19.20 9.35 -13.42
C SER A 185 17.99 9.81 -12.59
N ARG A 186 18.13 10.96 -11.92
CA ARG A 186 17.05 11.60 -11.17
C ARG A 186 15.80 11.80 -12.02
N LEU A 187 15.98 12.33 -13.24
CA LEU A 187 14.88 12.57 -14.17
C LEU A 187 14.12 11.28 -14.51
N TYR A 188 14.85 10.17 -14.69
CA TYR A 188 14.22 8.88 -14.95
C TYR A 188 13.31 8.45 -13.80
N TYR A 189 13.81 8.46 -12.57
CA TYR A 189 13.05 8.02 -11.41
C TYR A 189 11.87 8.93 -11.10
N GLU A 190 12.04 10.25 -11.15
CA GLU A 190 10.95 11.20 -10.95
C GLU A 190 9.85 11.03 -12.02
N SER A 191 10.24 10.78 -13.28
CA SER A 191 9.27 10.53 -14.35
C SER A 191 8.50 9.23 -14.13
N LYS A 192 9.17 8.15 -13.69
CA LYS A 192 8.52 6.87 -13.38
C LYS A 192 7.58 6.97 -12.17
N VAL A 193 7.93 7.75 -11.18
CA VAL A 193 7.06 8.03 -10.04
C VAL A 193 5.83 8.83 -10.48
N GLY A 194 6.00 9.85 -11.31
CA GLY A 194 4.89 10.60 -11.88
C GLY A 194 3.93 9.73 -12.70
N GLU A 195 4.47 8.86 -13.57
CA GLU A 195 3.70 7.89 -14.34
C GLU A 195 2.94 6.91 -13.43
N LEU A 196 3.61 6.35 -12.41
CA LEU A 196 3.00 5.45 -11.43
C LEU A 196 1.84 6.11 -10.69
N LEU A 197 2.03 7.31 -10.19
CA LEU A 197 1.01 8.04 -9.45
C LEU A 197 -0.19 8.37 -10.35
N SER A 198 0.05 8.78 -11.59
CA SER A 198 -1.01 9.06 -12.57
C SER A 198 -1.86 7.82 -12.86
N ILE A 199 -1.24 6.64 -13.06
CA ILE A 199 -1.97 5.40 -13.30
C ILE A 199 -2.75 4.98 -12.05
N VAL A 200 -2.14 5.07 -10.86
CA VAL A 200 -2.80 4.71 -9.60
C VAL A 200 -4.01 5.63 -9.34
N ALA A 201 -3.86 6.94 -9.53
CA ALA A 201 -4.95 7.91 -9.43
C ALA A 201 -6.06 7.63 -10.46
N GLY A 202 -5.69 7.40 -11.72
CA GLY A 202 -6.64 7.08 -12.78
C GLY A 202 -7.45 5.80 -12.48
N ASN A 203 -6.80 4.78 -11.94
CA ASN A 203 -7.47 3.54 -11.52
C ASN A 203 -8.42 3.78 -10.34
N PHE A 204 -8.02 4.60 -9.38
CA PHE A 204 -8.87 5.01 -8.27
C PHE A 204 -10.14 5.72 -8.76
N HIS A 205 -10.00 6.74 -9.62
CA HIS A 205 -11.14 7.48 -10.16
C HIS A 205 -12.08 6.58 -10.97
N LYS A 206 -11.56 5.69 -11.81
CA LYS A 206 -12.38 4.73 -12.56
C LYS A 206 -13.18 3.81 -11.63
N GLN A 207 -12.56 3.26 -10.61
CA GLN A 207 -13.25 2.36 -9.67
C GLN A 207 -14.29 3.12 -8.85
N ARG A 208 -14.00 4.35 -8.40
CA ARG A 208 -14.95 5.22 -7.69
C ARG A 208 -16.17 5.55 -8.55
N GLN A 209 -15.98 5.90 -9.83
CA GLN A 209 -17.07 6.13 -10.77
C GLN A 209 -17.94 4.87 -11.00
N GLN A 210 -17.31 3.70 -11.08
CA GLN A 210 -18.06 2.43 -11.22
C GLN A 210 -18.90 2.12 -9.98
N ILE A 211 -18.39 2.41 -8.78
CA ILE A 211 -19.16 2.26 -7.54
C ILE A 211 -20.32 3.24 -7.51
N ALA A 212 -20.09 4.52 -7.83
CA ALA A 212 -21.11 5.55 -7.87
C ALA A 212 -22.20 5.23 -8.90
N SER A 213 -21.83 4.77 -10.10
CA SER A 213 -22.80 4.38 -11.14
C SER A 213 -23.63 3.15 -10.74
N LYS A 214 -23.03 2.18 -10.04
CA LYS A 214 -23.79 1.05 -9.49
C LYS A 214 -24.78 1.49 -8.42
N GLN A 215 -24.44 2.45 -7.58
CA GLN A 215 -25.35 3.03 -6.59
C GLN A 215 -26.50 3.84 -7.23
N GLN A 216 -26.19 4.63 -8.28
CA GLN A 216 -27.20 5.40 -9.00
C GLN A 216 -28.21 4.53 -9.79
N ASN A 217 -27.82 3.32 -10.19
CA ASN A 217 -28.68 2.37 -10.90
C ASN A 217 -29.68 1.64 -9.98
N LEU A 218 -29.58 1.81 -8.67
CA LEU A 218 -30.65 1.39 -7.75
C LEU A 218 -31.86 2.30 -7.95
N SER A 219 -33.00 1.72 -8.37
CA SER A 219 -34.20 2.51 -8.50
C SER A 219 -34.66 3.07 -7.14
N LYS A 220 -35.28 4.23 -7.13
CA LYS A 220 -35.84 4.81 -5.87
C LYS A 220 -36.76 3.84 -5.12
N SER A 221 -37.38 2.87 -5.84
CA SER A 221 -38.17 1.81 -5.23
C SER A 221 -37.28 0.78 -4.52
N GLU A 222 -36.11 0.45 -5.06
CA GLU A 222 -35.15 -0.46 -4.44
C GLU A 222 -34.53 0.16 -3.18
N GLU A 223 -34.24 1.45 -3.18
CA GLU A 223 -33.76 2.18 -1.98
C GLU A 223 -34.78 2.10 -0.83
N LYS A 224 -36.08 2.33 -1.13
CA LYS A 224 -37.15 2.22 -0.13
C LYS A 224 -37.26 0.80 0.42
N VAL A 225 -37.12 -0.18 -0.43
CA VAL A 225 -37.19 -1.60 -0.03
C VAL A 225 -35.99 -1.96 0.86
N LEU A 226 -34.80 -1.52 0.52
CA LEU A 226 -33.59 -1.75 1.33
C LEU A 226 -33.66 -1.01 2.67
N GLU A 227 -34.24 0.18 2.71
CA GLU A 227 -34.54 0.90 3.95
C GLU A 227 -35.50 0.11 4.85
N SER A 228 -36.53 -0.52 4.27
CA SER A 228 -37.44 -1.40 5.01
C SER A 228 -36.70 -2.63 5.60
N VAL A 229 -35.76 -3.19 4.87
CA VAL A 229 -34.90 -4.29 5.34
C VAL A 229 -34.02 -3.82 6.50
N ARG A 230 -33.41 -2.63 6.40
CA ARG A 230 -32.61 -2.02 7.46
C ARG A 230 -33.44 -1.85 8.75
N GLN A 231 -34.64 -1.25 8.62
CA GLN A 231 -35.54 -1.04 9.75
C GLN A 231 -35.97 -2.36 10.39
N ALA A 232 -36.23 -3.42 9.60
CA ALA A 232 -36.58 -4.73 10.14
C ALA A 232 -35.42 -5.33 10.99
N ILE A 233 -34.17 -5.10 10.59
CA ILE A 233 -32.98 -5.52 11.36
C ILE A 233 -32.86 -4.68 12.63
N GLU A 234 -32.96 -3.36 12.54
CA GLU A 234 -32.80 -2.43 13.66
C GLU A 234 -33.88 -2.59 14.73
N GLN A 235 -35.12 -2.88 14.34
CA GLN A 235 -36.21 -3.13 15.29
C GLN A 235 -36.08 -4.46 16.04
N ASN A 236 -35.26 -5.38 15.55
CA ASN A 236 -35.12 -6.73 16.10
C ASN A 236 -33.63 -7.06 16.40
N VAL A 237 -32.88 -6.11 16.95
CA VAL A 237 -31.43 -6.25 17.19
C VAL A 237 -31.08 -7.47 18.04
N LEU A 238 -31.93 -7.82 19.02
CA LEU A 238 -31.71 -8.97 19.91
C LEU A 238 -32.04 -10.31 19.25
N ASN A 239 -32.89 -10.30 18.22
CA ASN A 239 -33.30 -11.51 17.51
C ASN A 239 -33.53 -11.17 16.02
N PRO A 240 -32.43 -10.91 15.26
CA PRO A 240 -32.55 -10.40 13.89
C PRO A 240 -33.27 -11.40 12.97
N PRO A 241 -34.05 -10.89 12.00
CA PRO A 241 -34.77 -11.74 11.06
C PRO A 241 -33.80 -12.60 10.25
N GLU A 242 -34.20 -13.83 9.95
CA GLU A 242 -33.44 -14.68 9.05
C GLU A 242 -33.33 -14.09 7.65
N VAL A 243 -32.24 -14.41 6.93
CA VAL A 243 -31.99 -13.93 5.57
C VAL A 243 -33.17 -14.25 4.63
N SER A 244 -33.83 -15.39 4.82
CA SER A 244 -35.01 -15.80 4.10
C SER A 244 -36.19 -14.83 4.28
N GLN A 245 -36.38 -14.29 5.46
CA GLN A 245 -37.41 -13.29 5.78
C GLN A 245 -37.06 -11.93 5.18
N LEU A 246 -35.77 -11.52 5.27
CA LEU A 246 -35.28 -10.30 4.64
C LEU A 246 -35.42 -10.33 3.11
N CYS A 247 -35.17 -11.48 2.50
CA CYS A 247 -35.44 -11.69 1.06
C CYS A 247 -36.90 -11.51 0.69
N LYS A 248 -37.84 -11.95 1.55
CA LYS A 248 -39.30 -11.75 1.35
C LYS A 248 -39.69 -10.28 1.47
N ILE A 249 -39.15 -9.57 2.48
CA ILE A 249 -39.39 -8.11 2.64
C ILE A 249 -38.89 -7.35 1.41
N ALA A 250 -37.69 -7.73 0.92
CA ALA A 250 -37.10 -7.08 -0.25
C ALA A 250 -37.67 -7.50 -1.58
N ALA A 251 -38.46 -8.60 -1.64
CA ALA A 251 -38.83 -9.27 -2.88
C ALA A 251 -37.61 -9.54 -3.80
N MET A 252 -36.47 -9.86 -3.21
CA MET A 252 -35.20 -10.09 -3.90
C MET A 252 -34.62 -11.45 -3.56
N GLY A 253 -33.87 -12.04 -4.49
CA GLY A 253 -33.01 -13.19 -4.20
C GLY A 253 -31.89 -12.85 -3.25
N GLN A 254 -31.39 -13.83 -2.51
CA GLN A 254 -30.36 -13.64 -1.45
C GLN A 254 -29.08 -12.94 -1.94
N THR A 255 -28.60 -13.30 -3.13
CA THR A 255 -27.41 -12.70 -3.73
C THR A 255 -27.65 -11.22 -4.04
N LYS A 256 -28.74 -10.91 -4.72
CA LYS A 256 -29.11 -9.52 -5.06
C LYS A 256 -29.30 -8.67 -3.80
N LEU A 257 -30.01 -9.20 -2.79
CA LEU A 257 -30.22 -8.49 -1.53
C LEU A 257 -28.90 -8.14 -0.84
N ARG A 258 -27.96 -9.10 -0.75
CA ARG A 258 -26.65 -8.87 -0.14
C ARG A 258 -25.83 -7.82 -0.89
N GLU A 259 -25.79 -7.90 -2.20
CA GLU A 259 -25.06 -6.95 -3.04
C GLU A 259 -25.65 -5.55 -2.96
N SER A 260 -26.98 -5.43 -3.09
CA SER A 260 -27.66 -4.14 -3.01
C SER A 260 -27.57 -3.52 -1.61
N PHE A 261 -27.73 -4.32 -0.54
CA PHE A 261 -27.60 -3.83 0.83
C PHE A 261 -26.18 -3.34 1.14
N LYS A 262 -25.14 -4.10 0.73
CA LYS A 262 -23.74 -3.72 0.89
C LYS A 262 -23.36 -2.48 0.06
N SER A 263 -24.08 -2.18 -1.01
CA SER A 263 -23.79 -1.01 -1.86
C SER A 263 -24.34 0.30 -1.29
N ILE A 264 -25.29 0.22 -0.34
CA ILE A 264 -25.91 1.40 0.29
C ILE A 264 -25.40 1.61 1.72
N TYR A 265 -25.27 0.52 2.47
CA TYR A 265 -24.89 0.49 3.89
C TYR A 265 -23.55 -0.21 4.12
#